data_e9ff6d3b753c8509c3276a89dd784253
#
_entry.id   e9ff6d3b753c8509c3276a89dd784253
#
_cell.length_a   1.000
_cell.length_b   1.000
_cell.length_c   1.000
_cell.angle_alpha   90.00
_cell.angle_beta   90.00
_cell.angle_gamma   90.00
#
_symmetry.space_group_name_H-M   'P 1'
#
loop_
_entity.id
_entity.type
_entity.pdbx_description
1 polymer ?
#
loop_
_entity_poly.entity_id
_entity_poly.type
_entity_poly.pdbx_seq_one_letter_code
_entity_poly.pdbx_strand_id
1 'polypeptide(L)'
;MEEKVILMLEQYISVITGRKDIKVEIIDETIVLSREELWHCYIIPERFTVIGCLVDSDIDITNMLRKEAHNIYHTYEQLVKSETV
;
A
#
# COMPACT_ATOMS: atom_id res chain seq x y z
N MET A 1 -0.51 -0.81 -17.94
CA MET A 1 0.53 0.00 -17.30
C MET A 1 0.32 0.13 -15.81
N GLU A 2 -0.86 0.52 -15.41
CA GLU A 2 -1.18 0.59 -13.99
C GLU A 2 -1.10 -0.78 -13.31
N GLU A 3 -1.50 -1.83 -14.02
CA GLU A 3 -1.43 -3.19 -13.49
C GLU A 3 -0.01 -3.61 -13.11
N LYS A 4 0.97 -3.21 -13.92
CA LYS A 4 2.36 -3.51 -13.65
C LYS A 4 2.85 -2.78 -12.39
N VAL A 5 2.46 -1.52 -12.24
CA VAL A 5 2.78 -0.74 -11.06
C VAL A 5 2.17 -1.38 -9.82
N ILE A 6 0.91 -1.79 -9.91
CA ILE A 6 0.21 -2.45 -8.81
C ILE A 6 0.93 -3.74 -8.40
N LEU A 7 1.31 -4.57 -9.38
CA LEU A 7 2.03 -5.81 -9.09
C LEU A 7 3.35 -5.56 -8.36
N MET A 8 4.09 -4.57 -8.80
CA MET A 8 5.37 -4.24 -8.17
C MET A 8 5.16 -3.70 -6.75
N LEU A 9 4.12 -2.90 -6.55
CA LEU A 9 3.78 -2.43 -5.21
C LEU A 9 3.34 -3.57 -4.31
N GLU A 10 2.57 -4.52 -4.84
CA GLU A 10 2.17 -5.69 -4.07
C GLU A 10 3.39 -6.50 -3.60
N GLN A 11 4.38 -6.67 -4.48
CA GLN A 11 5.61 -7.34 -4.12
C GLN A 11 6.36 -6.60 -3.02
N TYR A 12 6.45 -5.28 -3.15
CA TYR A 12 7.11 -4.45 -2.15
C TYR A 12 6.42 -4.55 -0.78
N ILE A 13 5.09 -4.44 -0.79
CA ILE A 13 4.29 -4.56 0.44
C ILE A 13 4.47 -5.95 1.05
N SER A 14 4.50 -6.98 0.23
CA SER A 14 4.71 -8.36 0.68
C SER A 14 6.06 -8.51 1.38
N VAL A 15 7.11 -7.89 0.84
CA VAL A 15 8.43 -7.93 1.44
C VAL A 15 8.44 -7.21 2.80
N ILE A 16 7.81 -6.04 2.87
CA ILE A 16 7.76 -5.26 4.10
C ILE A 16 7.00 -5.99 5.21
N THR A 17 5.82 -6.52 4.86
CA THR A 17 4.90 -7.07 5.85
C THR A 17 5.03 -8.58 6.06
N GLY A 18 5.65 -9.28 5.11
CA GLY A 18 5.68 -10.74 5.13
C GLY A 18 4.33 -11.36 4.80
N ARG A 19 3.38 -10.57 4.28
CA ARG A 19 2.03 -11.03 3.99
C ARG A 19 1.74 -10.92 2.50
N LYS A 20 0.99 -11.88 1.97
CA LYS A 20 0.59 -11.90 0.56
C LYS A 20 -0.90 -11.65 0.36
N ASP A 21 -1.62 -11.46 1.45
CA ASP A 21 -3.07 -11.28 1.42
C ASP A 21 -3.50 -9.81 1.41
N ILE A 22 -2.54 -8.90 1.28
CA ILE A 22 -2.83 -7.48 1.21
C ILE A 22 -2.95 -7.08 -0.26
N LYS A 23 -4.11 -6.56 -0.61
CA LYS A 23 -4.40 -6.15 -1.97
C LYS A 23 -4.06 -4.67 -2.16
N VAL A 24 -3.52 -4.34 -3.33
CA VAL A 24 -3.15 -2.97 -3.67
C VAL A 24 -4.04 -2.47 -4.80
N GLU A 25 -4.60 -1.28 -4.63
CA GLU A 25 -5.34 -0.59 -5.68
C GLU A 25 -4.85 0.86 -5.73
N ILE A 26 -5.04 1.49 -6.88
CA ILE A 26 -4.69 2.90 -7.04
C ILE A 26 -5.94 3.62 -7.54
N ILE A 27 -6.42 4.58 -6.75
CA ILE A 27 -7.62 5.33 -7.05
C ILE A 27 -7.29 6.82 -6.89
N ASP A 28 -7.37 7.57 -8.00
CA ASP A 28 -7.10 9.02 -8.00
C ASP A 28 -5.79 9.37 -7.30
N GLU A 29 -4.72 8.69 -7.71
CA GLU A 29 -3.37 8.89 -7.16
C GLU A 29 -3.25 8.55 -5.67
N THR A 30 -4.25 7.87 -5.12
CA THR A 30 -4.20 7.36 -3.75
C THR A 30 -3.89 5.88 -3.79
N ILE A 31 -2.92 5.43 -3.00
CA ILE A 31 -2.63 4.01 -2.88
C ILE A 31 -3.57 3.46 -1.81
N VAL A 32 -4.37 2.46 -2.18
CA VAL A 32 -5.30 1.83 -1.27
C VAL A 32 -4.84 0.41 -1.01
N LEU A 33 -4.53 0.12 0.24
CA LEU A 33 -4.16 -1.23 0.67
C LEU A 33 -5.34 -1.81 1.45
N SER A 34 -5.68 -3.05 1.18
CA SER A 34 -6.79 -3.68 1.88
C SER A 34 -6.48 -5.13 2.21
N ARG A 35 -7.07 -5.58 3.30
CA ARG A 35 -7.03 -6.99 3.67
C ARG A 35 -8.47 -7.49 3.72
N GLU A 36 -8.90 -8.13 2.63
CA GLU A 36 -10.27 -8.60 2.46
C GLU A 36 -11.25 -7.45 2.78
N GLU A 37 -12.25 -7.70 3.63
CA GLU A 37 -13.22 -6.69 4.01
C GLU A 37 -12.98 -6.16 5.42
N LEU A 38 -11.81 -6.48 5.99
CA LEU A 38 -11.52 -6.13 7.38
C LEU A 38 -11.11 -4.67 7.55
N TRP A 39 -10.13 -4.22 6.75
CA TRP A 39 -9.65 -2.85 6.87
C TRP A 39 -9.07 -2.36 5.56
N HIS A 40 -9.02 -1.05 5.44
CA HIS A 40 -8.42 -0.36 4.31
C HIS A 40 -7.44 0.68 4.80
N CYS A 41 -6.28 0.79 4.14
CA CYS A 41 -5.32 1.84 4.39
C CYS A 41 -5.25 2.74 3.17
N TYR A 42 -5.29 4.04 3.39
CA TYR A 42 -5.16 5.02 2.32
C TYR A 42 -3.84 5.75 2.47
N ILE A 43 -3.02 5.70 1.44
CA ILE A 43 -1.73 6.38 1.42
C ILE A 43 -1.76 7.45 0.35
N ILE A 44 -1.70 8.71 0.78
CA ILE A 44 -1.51 9.86 -0.09
C ILE A 44 -0.25 10.57 0.39
N PRO A 45 0.29 11.54 -0.38
CA PRO A 45 1.50 12.22 0.07
C PRO A 45 1.34 12.74 1.50
N GLU A 46 2.26 12.37 2.37
CA GLU A 46 2.34 12.83 3.74
C GLU A 46 1.17 12.43 4.66
N ARG A 47 0.35 11.47 4.25
CA ARG A 47 -0.76 11.02 5.10
C ARG A 47 -0.99 9.52 4.99
N PHE A 48 -1.27 8.92 6.12
CA PHE A 48 -1.63 7.51 6.23
C PHE A 48 -2.88 7.40 7.08
N THR A 49 -3.92 6.77 6.54
CA THR A 49 -5.20 6.62 7.24
C THR A 49 -5.65 5.17 7.17
N VAL A 50 -6.13 4.64 8.28
CA VAL A 50 -6.69 3.28 8.35
C VAL A 50 -8.17 3.37 8.68
N ILE A 51 -8.99 2.66 7.91
CA ILE A 51 -10.43 2.59 8.12
C ILE A 51 -10.83 1.13 8.20
N GLY A 52 -11.67 0.79 9.16
CA GLY A 52 -12.17 -0.58 9.33
C GLY A 52 -11.80 -1.16 10.68
N CYS A 53 -12.01 -2.47 10.81
CA CYS A 53 -11.74 -3.19 12.03
C CYS A 53 -10.36 -3.84 11.97
N LEU A 54 -9.46 -3.40 12.85
CA LEU A 54 -8.16 -4.01 13.00
C LEU A 54 -8.23 -5.13 14.01
N VAL A 55 -7.89 -6.35 13.57
CA VAL A 55 -7.71 -7.45 14.51
C VAL A 55 -6.30 -7.36 15.08
N ASP A 56 -6.08 -7.96 16.24
CA ASP A 56 -4.80 -7.85 16.95
C ASP A 56 -3.60 -8.23 16.09
N SER A 57 -3.75 -9.26 15.27
CA SER A 57 -2.66 -9.70 14.40
C SER A 57 -2.29 -8.69 13.31
N ASP A 58 -3.15 -7.73 13.03
CA ASP A 58 -2.91 -6.74 11.98
C ASP A 58 -2.40 -5.41 12.50
N ILE A 59 -2.40 -5.21 13.81
CA ILE A 59 -1.92 -3.96 14.40
C ILE A 59 -0.45 -3.73 14.03
N ASP A 60 0.37 -4.75 14.17
CA ASP A 60 1.79 -4.64 13.84
C ASP A 60 2.00 -4.38 12.35
N ILE A 61 1.17 -5.00 11.51
CA ILE A 61 1.25 -4.82 10.06
C ILE A 61 0.93 -3.37 9.70
N THR A 62 -0.15 -2.82 10.24
CA THR A 62 -0.52 -1.43 9.95
C THR A 62 0.49 -0.44 10.50
N ASN A 63 1.11 -0.74 11.63
CA ASN A 63 2.18 0.10 12.16
C ASN A 63 3.41 0.08 11.26
N MET A 64 3.75 -1.07 10.70
CA MET A 64 4.81 -1.20 9.72
C MET A 64 4.51 -0.38 8.47
N LEU A 65 3.28 -0.50 7.96
CA LEU A 65 2.85 0.24 6.78
C LEU A 65 2.88 1.74 7.04
N ARG A 66 2.49 2.17 8.24
CA ARG A 66 2.53 3.58 8.62
C ARG A 66 3.96 4.12 8.58
N LYS A 67 4.91 3.36 9.09
CA LYS A 67 6.32 3.76 9.07
C LYS A 67 6.87 3.84 7.67
N GLU A 68 6.41 2.96 6.79
CA GLU A 68 6.89 2.88 5.41
C GLU A 68 6.04 3.66 4.42
N ALA A 69 4.98 4.34 4.89
CA ALA A 69 4.03 5.01 4.00
C ALA A 69 4.71 5.98 3.03
N HIS A 70 5.65 6.77 3.53
CA HIS A 70 6.38 7.72 2.68
C HIS A 70 7.19 6.99 1.61
N ASN A 71 7.88 5.93 1.99
CA ASN A 71 8.68 5.14 1.06
C ASN A 71 7.80 4.40 0.05
N ILE A 72 6.66 3.90 0.48
CA ILE A 72 5.69 3.24 -0.40
C ILE A 72 5.21 4.22 -1.47
N TYR A 73 4.81 5.42 -1.06
CA TYR A 73 4.33 6.42 -2.00
C TYR A 73 5.43 6.88 -2.95
N HIS A 74 6.63 7.07 -2.44
CA HIS A 74 7.79 7.45 -3.26
C HIS A 74 8.09 6.36 -4.30
N THR A 75 8.02 5.10 -3.91
CA THR A 75 8.21 3.97 -4.82
C THR A 75 7.15 4.00 -5.91
N TYR A 76 5.89 4.24 -5.55
CA TYR A 76 4.82 4.38 -6.51
C TYR A 76 5.12 5.48 -7.53
N GLU A 77 5.54 6.66 -7.07
CA GLU A 77 5.88 7.77 -7.96
C GLU A 77 7.01 7.41 -8.91
N GLN A 78 8.04 6.72 -8.43
CA GLN A 78 9.16 6.29 -9.28
C GLN A 78 8.71 5.28 -10.33
N LEU A 79 7.84 4.35 -9.96
CA LEU A 79 7.31 3.37 -10.90
C LEU A 79 6.47 4.02 -11.98
N VAL A 80 5.65 5.00 -11.63
CA VAL A 80 4.85 5.74 -12.60
C VAL A 80 5.74 6.50 -13.57
N LYS A 81 6.79 7.15 -13.08
CA LYS A 81 7.74 7.85 -13.94
C LYS A 81 8.43 6.91 -14.91
N SER A 82 8.79 5.72 -14.45
CA SER A 82 9.42 4.71 -15.32
C SER A 82 8.50 4.28 -16.45
N GLU A 83 7.20 4.22 -16.20
CA GLU A 83 6.23 3.80 -17.20
C GLU A 83 5.91 4.88 -18.21
N THR A 84 6.14 6.15 -17.88
CA THR A 84 5.81 7.26 -18.77
C THR A 84 6.95 7.71 -19.68
N VAL A 85 8.11 7.12 -19.54
CA VAL A 85 9.27 7.48 -20.38
C VAL A 85 9.32 6.71 -21.70
#